data_8a73f0b317526c9e36d8e1d2349bc5c5
#
_entry.id   8a73f0b317526c9e36d8e1d2349bc5c5
#
_cell.length_a   1.000
_cell.length_b   1.000
_cell.length_c   1.000
_cell.angle_alpha   90.00
_cell.angle_beta   90.00
_cell.angle_gamma   90.00
#
_symmetry.space_group_name_H-M   'P 1'
#
loop_
_entity.id
_entity.type
_entity.pdbx_description
1 polymer ?
#
loop_
_entity_poly.entity_id
_entity_poly.type
_entity_poly.pdbx_seq_one_letter_code
_entity_poly.pdbx_strand_id
1 'polypeptide(L)'
;MLYVSKGRVRVFMKEIQLHRIDLNLLVVFEALMVEGSVTGAAEKLGKTPSAISHALARLRDQLGDPLLVKVGGRMQPSTFAMTLIEDVRPILR
;
A
#
# COMPACT_ATOMS: atom_id res chain seq x y z
N MET A 1 20.08 -2.72 -2.82
CA MET A 1 19.59 -2.54 -3.12
C MET A 1 18.81 -2.78 -3.78
N LEU A 2 18.40 -2.92 -3.99
CA LEU A 2 17.75 -2.97 -4.56
C LEU A 2 17.10 -2.51 -5.33
N TYR A 3 17.10 -2.07 -5.75
CA TYR A 3 16.61 -1.67 -6.53
C TYR A 3 16.63 -1.20 -7.22
N VAL A 4 16.24 -1.59 -6.91
CA VAL A 4 16.90 -0.92 -7.85
C VAL A 4 16.12 -0.59 -9.10
N SER A 5 15.97 -1.48 -10.05
CA SER A 5 15.12 -1.14 -11.18
C SER A 5 13.67 -1.45 -10.83
N LYS A 6 12.80 -0.68 -11.43
CA LYS A 6 11.37 -0.81 -11.25
C LYS A 6 10.87 -2.20 -11.62
N GLY A 7 11.36 -2.72 -12.74
CA GLY A 7 10.97 -4.04 -13.18
C GLY A 7 11.38 -5.13 -12.22
N ARG A 8 12.55 -4.96 -11.63
CA ARG A 8 13.05 -5.91 -10.66
C ARG A 8 12.20 -5.95 -9.40
N VAL A 9 11.81 -4.77 -8.91
CA VAL A 9 10.92 -4.68 -7.76
C VAL A 9 9.60 -5.38 -8.07
N ARG A 10 9.09 -5.17 -9.26
CA ARG A 10 7.84 -5.74 -9.68
C ARG A 10 7.85 -7.26 -9.70
N VAL A 11 8.93 -7.83 -10.26
CA VAL A 11 9.08 -9.28 -10.31
C VAL A 11 9.15 -9.85 -8.90
N PHE A 12 9.96 -9.23 -8.05
CA PHE A 12 10.12 -9.68 -6.68
C PHE A 12 8.78 -9.70 -5.94
N MET A 13 8.01 -8.60 -6.05
CA MET A 13 6.74 -8.51 -5.34
C MET A 13 5.76 -9.56 -5.81
N LYS A 14 5.68 -9.77 -7.12
CA LYS A 14 4.75 -10.74 -7.66
C LYS A 14 5.03 -12.14 -7.18
N GLU A 15 6.29 -12.52 -7.17
CA GLU A 15 6.64 -13.91 -6.89
C GLU A 15 6.78 -14.21 -5.41
N ILE A 16 7.09 -13.21 -4.61
CA ILE A 16 7.40 -13.44 -3.20
C ILE A 16 6.33 -12.89 -2.28
N GLN A 17 5.94 -11.64 -2.51
CA GLN A 17 5.12 -10.93 -1.53
C GLN A 17 3.63 -10.92 -1.86
N LEU A 18 3.27 -10.64 -3.11
CA LEU A 18 1.87 -10.46 -3.44
C LEU A 18 1.04 -11.72 -3.22
N HIS A 19 1.64 -12.88 -3.38
CA HIS A 19 0.94 -14.15 -3.12
C HIS A 19 0.55 -14.31 -1.65
N ARG A 20 1.25 -13.63 -0.76
CA ARG A 20 1.03 -13.75 0.67
C ARG A 20 0.19 -12.65 1.25
N ILE A 21 -0.02 -11.60 0.48
CA ILE A 21 -0.74 -10.44 0.98
C ILE A 21 -2.21 -10.63 0.77
N ASP A 22 -2.97 -10.47 1.84
CA ASP A 22 -4.42 -10.52 1.81
C ASP A 22 -4.93 -9.47 0.82
N LEU A 23 -5.83 -9.88 -0.05
CA LEU A 23 -6.41 -8.97 -1.03
C LEU A 23 -7.04 -7.75 -0.38
N ASN A 24 -7.64 -7.92 0.80
CA ASN A 24 -8.20 -6.80 1.54
C ASN A 24 -7.15 -5.76 1.90
N LEU A 25 -5.93 -6.19 2.19
CA LEU A 25 -4.86 -5.25 2.47
C LEU A 25 -4.50 -4.43 1.24
N LEU A 26 -4.54 -5.05 0.08
CA LEU A 26 -4.26 -4.34 -1.17
C LEU A 26 -5.35 -3.32 -1.48
N VAL A 27 -6.60 -3.65 -1.18
CA VAL A 27 -7.71 -2.71 -1.33
C VAL A 27 -7.51 -1.50 -0.43
N VAL A 28 -7.09 -1.73 0.81
CA VAL A 28 -6.81 -0.63 1.74
C VAL A 28 -5.65 0.22 1.22
N PHE A 29 -4.60 -0.42 0.72
CA PHE A 29 -3.46 0.29 0.18
C PHE A 29 -3.87 1.22 -0.96
N GLU A 30 -4.65 0.72 -1.90
CA GLU A 30 -5.11 1.54 -3.01
C GLU A 30 -5.94 2.72 -2.51
N ALA A 31 -6.85 2.47 -1.57
CA ALA A 31 -7.69 3.53 -1.04
C ALA A 31 -6.85 4.63 -0.38
N LEU A 32 -5.81 4.23 0.37
CA LEU A 32 -4.92 5.20 0.99
C LEU A 32 -4.16 6.02 -0.05
N MET A 33 -3.72 5.37 -1.12
CA MET A 33 -3.01 6.07 -2.20
C MET A 33 -3.91 7.09 -2.90
N VAL A 34 -5.17 6.72 -3.11
CA VAL A 34 -6.12 7.59 -3.80
C VAL A 34 -6.58 8.73 -2.90
N GLU A 35 -6.95 8.42 -1.65
CA GLU A 35 -7.55 9.41 -0.77
C GLU A 35 -6.53 10.29 -0.07
N GLY A 36 -5.33 9.78 0.16
CA GLY A 36 -4.29 10.54 0.82
C GLY A 36 -4.52 10.75 2.30
N SER A 37 -5.42 9.99 2.91
CA SER A 37 -5.65 10.07 4.36
C SER A 37 -6.32 8.80 4.85
N VAL A 38 -6.09 8.49 6.13
CA VAL A 38 -6.71 7.34 6.77
C VAL A 38 -8.23 7.53 6.83
N THR A 39 -8.66 8.72 7.19
CA THR A 39 -10.09 9.02 7.30
C THR A 39 -10.79 8.87 5.96
N GLY A 40 -10.19 9.41 4.91
CA GLY A 40 -10.77 9.30 3.57
C GLY A 40 -10.85 7.87 3.09
N ALA A 41 -9.79 7.09 3.33
CA ALA A 41 -9.80 5.69 2.96
C ALA A 41 -10.88 4.92 3.71
N ALA A 42 -11.03 5.22 5.01
CA ALA A 42 -12.04 4.57 5.83
C ALA A 42 -13.44 4.85 5.29
N GLU A 43 -13.72 6.10 4.97
CA GLU A 43 -15.03 6.49 4.42
C GLU A 43 -15.28 5.76 3.09
N LYS A 44 -14.27 5.77 2.23
CA LYS A 44 -14.41 5.13 0.92
C LYS A 44 -14.74 3.65 1.04
N LEU A 45 -14.15 2.97 1.98
CA LEU A 45 -14.30 1.52 2.12
C LEU A 45 -15.37 1.09 3.13
N GLY A 46 -16.02 2.05 3.78
CA GLY A 46 -17.01 1.73 4.80
C GLY A 46 -16.38 1.03 6.00
N LYS A 47 -15.19 1.47 6.39
CA LYS A 47 -14.46 0.90 7.52
C LYS A 47 -14.14 1.99 8.52
N THR A 48 -13.65 1.58 9.69
CA THR A 48 -13.23 2.56 10.71
C THR A 48 -11.79 3.01 10.43
N PRO A 49 -11.42 4.22 10.85
CA PRO A 49 -10.02 4.64 10.73
C PRO A 49 -9.06 3.69 11.43
N SER A 50 -9.49 3.14 12.56
CA SER A 50 -8.68 2.19 13.31
C SER A 50 -8.37 0.95 12.47
N ALA A 51 -9.37 0.43 11.75
CA ALA A 51 -9.17 -0.73 10.89
C ALA A 51 -8.19 -0.41 9.75
N ILE A 52 -8.30 0.79 9.18
CA ILE A 52 -7.38 1.21 8.13
C ILE A 52 -5.95 1.30 8.67
N SER A 53 -5.77 1.88 9.85
CA SER A 53 -4.45 2.00 10.46
C SER A 53 -3.84 0.65 10.75
N HIS A 54 -4.64 -0.30 11.24
CA HIS A 54 -4.17 -1.66 11.47
C HIS A 54 -3.73 -2.35 10.19
N ALA A 55 -4.52 -2.18 9.14
CA ALA A 55 -4.17 -2.75 7.84
C ALA A 55 -2.85 -2.18 7.32
N LEU A 56 -2.67 -0.86 7.46
CA LEU A 56 -1.43 -0.23 7.02
C LEU A 56 -0.24 -0.74 7.82
N ALA A 57 -0.41 -0.93 9.13
CA ALA A 57 0.67 -1.46 9.96
C ALA A 57 1.07 -2.87 9.49
N ARG A 58 0.10 -3.70 9.17
CA ARG A 58 0.37 -5.05 8.68
C ARG A 58 1.09 -5.03 7.34
N LEU A 59 0.68 -4.12 6.45
CA LEU A 59 1.35 -3.97 5.16
C LEU A 59 2.80 -3.53 5.34
N ARG A 60 3.04 -2.58 6.23
CA ARG A 60 4.40 -2.12 6.53
C ARG A 60 5.28 -3.27 6.99
N ASP A 61 4.72 -4.11 7.87
CA ASP A 61 5.42 -5.26 8.38
C ASP A 61 5.75 -6.27 7.28
N GLN A 62 4.76 -6.58 6.47
CA GLN A 62 4.93 -7.59 5.44
C GLN A 62 5.87 -7.16 4.33
N LEU A 63 5.86 -5.87 4.01
CA LEU A 63 6.65 -5.35 2.89
C LEU A 63 7.96 -4.70 3.32
N GLY A 64 8.15 -4.48 4.62
CA GLY A 64 9.37 -3.88 5.11
C GLY A 64 9.59 -2.46 4.62
N ASP A 65 8.51 -1.71 4.46
CA ASP A 65 8.56 -0.34 3.95
C ASP A 65 7.47 0.48 4.62
N PRO A 66 7.72 1.78 4.91
CA PRO A 66 6.66 2.60 5.53
C PRO A 66 5.44 2.83 4.64
N LEU A 67 5.58 2.70 3.34
CA LEU A 67 4.52 2.86 2.33
C LEU A 67 3.95 4.26 2.28
N LEU A 68 3.32 4.71 3.36
CA LEU A 68 2.78 6.07 3.44
C LEU A 68 3.13 6.63 4.80
N VAL A 69 3.61 7.87 4.82
CA VAL A 69 3.92 8.56 6.07
C VAL A 69 3.18 9.88 6.09
N LYS A 70 2.88 10.35 7.29
CA LYS A 70 2.11 11.58 7.44
C LYS A 70 3.05 12.77 7.37
N VAL A 71 2.77 13.67 6.43
CA VAL A 71 3.53 14.90 6.26
C VAL A 71 2.51 16.03 6.07
N GLY A 72 2.54 17.01 6.96
CA GLY A 72 1.64 18.15 6.84
C GLY A 72 0.17 17.77 6.80
N GLY A 73 -0.21 16.78 7.59
CA GLY A 73 -1.61 16.36 7.68
C GLY A 73 -2.07 15.42 6.59
N ARG A 74 -1.21 15.12 5.63
CA ARG A 74 -1.57 14.19 4.55
C ARG A 74 -0.59 13.04 4.50
N MET A 75 -1.07 11.93 3.94
CA MET A 75 -0.21 10.76 3.75
C MET A 75 0.58 10.92 2.47
N GLN A 76 1.90 10.74 2.58
CA GLN A 76 2.80 10.82 1.43
C GLN A 76 3.35 9.44 1.14
N PRO A 77 3.26 8.96 -0.10
CA PRO A 77 3.75 7.63 -0.43
C PRO A 77 5.27 7.60 -0.54
N SER A 78 5.83 6.46 -0.14
CA SER A 78 7.25 6.21 -0.37
C SER A 78 7.48 5.93 -1.85
N THR A 79 8.75 5.97 -2.27
CA THR A 79 9.09 5.63 -3.64
C THR A 79 8.65 4.19 -3.96
N PHE A 80 8.86 3.29 -3.01
CA PHE A 80 8.43 1.91 -3.16
C PHE A 80 6.92 1.81 -3.35
N ALA A 81 6.15 2.56 -2.57
CA ALA A 81 4.70 2.54 -2.69
C ALA A 81 4.25 3.02 -4.07
N MET A 82 4.93 4.02 -4.61
CA MET A 82 4.58 4.55 -5.93
C MET A 82 4.82 3.53 -7.02
N THR A 83 5.81 2.67 -6.85
CA THR A 83 6.05 1.57 -7.78
C THR A 83 5.04 0.45 -7.57
N LEU A 84 4.80 0.13 -6.31
CA LEU A 84 3.91 -0.96 -5.94
C LEU A 84 2.48 -0.75 -6.43
N ILE A 85 2.00 0.48 -6.36
CA ILE A 85 0.61 0.75 -6.76
C ILE A 85 0.36 0.38 -8.23
N GLU A 86 1.37 0.46 -9.07
CA GLU A 86 1.23 0.10 -10.48
C GLU A 86 0.98 -1.40 -10.65
N ASP A 87 1.53 -2.21 -9.74
CA ASP A 87 1.29 -3.64 -9.77
C ASP A 87 -0.03 -4.02 -9.11
N VAL A 88 -0.44 -3.25 -8.12
CA VAL A 88 -1.65 -3.53 -7.35
C VAL A 88 -2.91 -3.23 -8.16
N ARG A 89 -2.93 -2.13 -8.88
CA ARG A 89 -4.12 -1.72 -9.61
C ARG A 89 -4.66 -2.80 -10.55
N PRO A 90 -3.83 -3.43 -11.39
CA PRO A 90 -4.36 -4.49 -12.27
C PRO A 90 -4.93 -5.67 -11.50
N ILE A 91 -4.39 -5.96 -10.33
CA ILE A 91 -4.88 -7.06 -9.51
C ILE A 91 -6.31 -6.78 -9.04
N LEU A 92 -6.60 -5.51 -8.74
CA LEU A 92 -7.89 -5.12 -8.19
C LEU A 92 -8.96 -4.82 -9.23
N ARG A 93 -8.62 -4.78 -10.50
CA ARG A 93 -9.58 -4.46 -11.57
C ARG A 93 -10.18 -5.70 -12.21
#